data_89cfc2a08a5a7fb7ac7c3d6073f11067
#
_entry.id   89cfc2a08a5a7fb7ac7c3d6073f11067
#
_cell.length_a   1.000
_cell.length_b   1.000
_cell.length_c   1.000
_cell.angle_alpha   90.00
_cell.angle_beta   90.00
_cell.angle_gamma   90.00
#
_symmetry.space_group_name_H-M   'P 1'
#
loop_
_entity.id
_entity.type
_entity.pdbx_description
1 polymer ?
#
loop_
_entity_poly.entity_id
_entity_poly.type
_entity_poly.pdbx_seq_one_letter_code
_entity_poly.pdbx_strand_id
1 'polypeptide(L)' 'MDEVKALELVNKYYTLLNPNFPNINVLFEDCKKCALITAEEMINEFEFEEDILIFWQMVKQKINRL' A
#
# COMPACT_ATOMS: atom_id res chain seq x y z
N MET A 1 7.70 10.58 5.45
CA MET A 1 6.82 10.52 4.28
C MET A 1 6.28 9.14 3.96
N ASP A 2 6.84 8.14 4.63
CA ASP A 2 6.38 6.76 4.52
C ASP A 2 4.92 6.58 4.97
N GLU A 3 4.48 7.32 6.01
CA GLU A 3 3.09 7.26 6.46
C GLU A 3 2.13 7.82 5.41
N VAL A 4 2.51 8.93 4.78
CA VAL A 4 1.71 9.53 3.72
C VAL A 4 1.62 8.58 2.54
N LYS A 5 2.74 7.96 2.16
CA LYS A 5 2.75 7.02 1.05
C LYS A 5 1.90 5.78 1.36
N ALA A 6 1.94 5.28 2.58
CA ALA A 6 1.13 4.16 3.00
C ALA A 6 -0.37 4.49 2.88
N LEU A 7 -0.77 5.66 3.38
CA LEU A 7 -2.16 6.09 3.28
C LEU A 7 -2.59 6.32 1.83
N GLU A 8 -1.73 6.91 1.02
CA GLU A 8 -2.02 7.13 -0.39
C GLU A 8 -2.28 5.82 -1.12
N LEU A 9 -1.45 4.80 -0.87
CA LEU A 9 -1.62 3.50 -1.51
C LEU A 9 -2.92 2.84 -1.10
N VAL A 10 -3.22 2.82 0.19
CA VAL A 10 -4.45 2.19 0.69
C VAL A 10 -5.67 2.92 0.14
N ASN A 11 -5.66 4.26 0.17
CA ASN A 11 -6.77 5.06 -0.33
C ASN A 11 -6.94 4.91 -1.83
N LYS A 12 -5.85 4.79 -2.58
CA LYS A 12 -5.88 4.57 -4.01
C LYS A 12 -6.62 3.28 -4.33
N TYR A 13 -6.29 2.19 -3.65
CA TYR A 13 -6.94 0.92 -3.87
C TYR A 13 -8.38 0.93 -3.38
N TYR A 14 -8.65 1.59 -2.27
CA TYR A 14 -10.02 1.73 -1.78
C TYR A 14 -10.89 2.43 -2.82
N THR A 15 -10.43 3.54 -3.36
CA THR A 15 -11.15 4.30 -4.38
C THR A 15 -11.32 3.50 -5.66
N LEU A 16 -10.26 2.80 -6.08
CA LEU A 16 -10.26 2.03 -7.31
C LEU A 16 -11.21 0.83 -7.25
N LEU A 17 -11.27 0.15 -6.10
CA LEU A 17 -12.07 -1.05 -5.92
C LEU A 17 -13.50 -0.76 -5.51
N ASN A 18 -13.79 0.46 -5.06
CA ASN A 18 -15.14 0.91 -4.68
C ASN A 18 -15.55 2.16 -5.46
N PRO A 19 -15.51 2.15 -6.79
CA PRO A 19 -15.70 3.39 -7.54
C PRO A 19 -17.07 4.01 -7.36
N ASN A 20 -18.15 3.28 -7.63
CA ASN A 20 -19.49 3.84 -7.65
C ASN A 20 -20.55 2.87 -7.12
N PHE A 21 -20.14 1.85 -6.40
CA PHE A 21 -21.06 0.81 -5.94
C PHE A 21 -21.06 0.74 -4.43
N PRO A 22 -21.94 1.50 -3.77
CA PRO A 22 -22.01 1.48 -2.31
C PRO A 22 -22.38 0.11 -1.73
N ASN A 23 -22.89 -0.79 -2.56
CA ASN A 23 -23.29 -2.11 -2.12
C ASN A 23 -22.17 -3.15 -2.17
N ILE A 24 -21.03 -2.80 -2.78
CA ILE A 24 -19.88 -3.70 -2.82
C ILE A 24 -18.94 -3.28 -1.71
N ASN A 25 -18.97 -4.02 -0.63
CA ASN A 25 -18.10 -3.76 0.50
C ASN A 25 -16.73 -4.36 0.26
N VAL A 26 -15.84 -3.60 -0.36
CA VAL A 26 -14.44 -3.95 -0.37
C VAL A 26 -13.91 -3.54 1.00
N LEU A 27 -13.48 -4.51 1.76
CA LEU A 27 -13.00 -4.25 3.11
C LEU A 27 -11.68 -3.49 3.07
N PHE A 28 -11.50 -2.61 4.05
CA PHE A 28 -10.25 -1.88 4.21
C PHE A 28 -9.05 -2.84 4.26
N GLU A 29 -9.23 -4.02 4.86
CA GLU A 29 -8.21 -5.04 4.92
C GLU A 29 -7.77 -5.52 3.52
N ASP A 30 -8.69 -5.61 2.58
CA ASP A 30 -8.36 -5.98 1.21
C ASP A 30 -7.52 -4.91 0.52
N CYS A 31 -7.84 -3.65 0.79
CA CYS A 31 -7.05 -2.53 0.28
C CYS A 31 -5.64 -2.53 0.87
N LYS A 32 -5.52 -2.86 2.15
CA LYS A 32 -4.21 -3.01 2.79
C LYS A 32 -3.40 -4.12 2.13
N LYS A 33 -4.03 -5.25 1.85
CA LYS A 33 -3.34 -6.37 1.17
C LYS A 33 -2.82 -5.96 -0.20
N CYS A 34 -3.62 -5.24 -0.97
CA CYS A 34 -3.19 -4.74 -2.27
C CYS A 34 -2.02 -3.77 -2.13
N ALA A 35 -2.08 -2.88 -1.15
CA ALA A 35 -1.00 -1.94 -0.90
C ALA A 35 0.28 -2.65 -0.46
N LEU A 36 0.16 -3.69 0.35
CA LEU A 36 1.31 -4.51 0.77
C LEU A 36 1.95 -5.21 -0.41
N ILE A 37 1.16 -5.74 -1.33
CA ILE A 37 1.69 -6.37 -2.55
C ILE A 37 2.50 -5.36 -3.35
N THR A 38 1.98 -4.14 -3.51
CA THR A 38 2.68 -3.08 -4.22
C THR A 38 4.02 -2.77 -3.54
N ALA A 39 4.01 -2.62 -2.21
CA ALA A 39 5.24 -2.33 -1.46
C ALA A 39 6.25 -3.46 -1.62
N GLU A 40 5.81 -4.71 -1.58
CA GLU A 40 6.71 -5.85 -1.76
C GLU A 40 7.29 -5.91 -3.17
N GLU A 41 6.51 -5.59 -4.19
CA GLU A 41 7.01 -5.52 -5.56
C GLU A 41 8.10 -4.46 -5.69
N MET A 42 7.91 -3.30 -5.06
CA MET A 42 8.93 -2.24 -5.06
C MET A 42 10.19 -2.66 -4.33
N ILE A 43 10.04 -3.37 -3.21
CA ILE A 43 11.18 -3.89 -2.45
C ILE A 43 12.00 -4.85 -3.32
N ASN A 44 11.33 -5.75 -4.03
CA ASN A 44 12.01 -6.70 -4.90
C ASN A 44 12.69 -6.03 -6.08
N GLU A 45 12.04 -5.03 -6.66
CA GLU A 45 12.59 -4.33 -7.82
C GLU A 45 13.81 -3.49 -7.47
N PHE A 46 13.83 -2.89 -6.29
CA PHE A 46 14.89 -1.99 -5.85
C PHE A 46 15.76 -2.59 -4.75
N GLU A 47 15.91 -3.91 -4.73
CA GLU A 47 16.65 -4.58 -3.67
C GLU A 47 18.12 -4.16 -3.57
N PHE A 48 18.69 -3.65 -4.65
CA PHE A 48 20.07 -3.16 -4.67
C PHE A 48 20.19 -1.65 -4.47
N GLU A 49 19.07 -0.97 -4.30
CA GLU A 49 19.00 0.47 -4.06
C GLU A 49 18.66 0.70 -2.60
N GLU A 50 19.68 0.76 -1.75
CA GLU A 50 19.47 0.74 -0.31
C GLU A 50 18.50 1.80 0.21
N ASP A 51 18.62 3.04 -0.26
CA ASP A 51 17.75 4.13 0.20
C ASP A 51 16.29 3.88 -0.18
N ILE A 52 16.06 3.42 -1.40
CA ILE A 52 14.72 3.12 -1.90
C ILE A 52 14.17 1.90 -1.18
N LEU A 53 15.00 0.89 -0.97
CA LEU A 53 14.63 -0.31 -0.25
C LEU A 53 14.16 0.00 1.16
N ILE A 54 14.90 0.80 1.89
CA ILE A 54 14.56 1.20 3.27
C ILE A 54 13.24 1.95 3.28
N PHE A 55 13.05 2.89 2.34
CA PHE A 55 11.80 3.65 2.23
C PHE A 55 10.60 2.71 2.10
N TRP A 56 10.67 1.75 1.18
CA TRP A 56 9.54 0.84 0.93
C TRP A 56 9.32 -0.15 2.06
N GLN A 57 10.39 -0.55 2.76
CA GLN A 57 10.25 -1.38 3.95
C GLN A 57 9.51 -0.63 5.04
N MET A 58 9.77 0.66 5.20
CA MET A 58 9.06 1.51 6.16
C MET A 58 7.61 1.72 5.73
N VAL A 59 7.35 1.92 4.44
CA VAL A 59 5.98 2.02 3.92
C VAL A 59 5.21 0.74 4.25
N LYS A 60 5.80 -0.41 4.04
CA LYS A 60 5.18 -1.70 4.35
C LYS A 60 4.81 -1.79 5.83
N GLN A 61 5.70 -1.40 6.72
CA GLN A 61 5.44 -1.40 8.15
C GLN A 61 4.27 -0.49 8.50
N LYS A 62 4.21 0.70 7.91
CA LYS A 62 3.13 1.65 8.16
C LYS A 62 1.79 1.12 7.66
N ILE A 63 1.77 0.45 6.52
CA ILE A 63 0.55 -0.16 6.00
C ILE A 63 0.05 -1.22 7.00
N ASN A 64 0.94 -2.04 7.53
CA ASN A 64 0.57 -3.06 8.51
C ASN A 64 -0.04 -2.48 9.78
N ARG A 65 0.31 -1.25 10.13
CA ARG A 65 -0.21 -0.58 11.32
C ARG A 65 -1.53 0.16 11.07
N LEU A 66 -1.93 0.32 9.84
CA LEU A 66 -3.21 0.91 9.53
C LEU A 66 -4.34 -0.06 9.86
#